data_b39435d1c850f2686da736d1d9bf99d4
#
_entry.id   b39435d1c850f2686da736d1d9bf99d4
#
_cell.length_a   1.000
_cell.length_b   1.000
_cell.length_c   1.000
_cell.angle_alpha   90.00
_cell.angle_beta   90.00
_cell.angle_gamma   90.00
#
_symmetry.space_group_name_H-M   'P 1'
#
loop_
_entity.id
_entity.type
_entity.pdbx_description
1 polymer ?
#
loop_
_entity_poly.entity_id
_entity_poly.type
_entity_poly.pdbx_seq_one_letter_code
_entity_poly.pdbx_strand_id
1 'polypeptide(L)'
;MKILVDTNVILDVLCNRPEFVEASSKVWKYCEVDQIEGYISALSVPNIVYILRKELTPQKTEQLIQQITMIFKVVDLKSTDLKAAAEMFSSDYEDALQMCQASRIKA
;
A
#
# COMPACT_ATOMS: atom_id res chain seq x y z
N MET A 1 4.36 9.62 13.68
CA MET A 1 3.74 8.28 13.68
C MET A 1 3.93 7.65 12.30
N LYS A 2 4.42 6.42 12.28
CA LYS A 2 4.58 5.64 11.05
C LYS A 2 3.44 4.65 10.92
N ILE A 3 2.85 4.57 9.74
CA ILE A 3 1.87 3.52 9.43
C ILE A 3 2.23 2.85 8.11
N LEU A 4 2.00 1.55 8.03
CA LEU A 4 2.03 0.82 6.77
C LEU A 4 0.59 0.76 6.25
N VAL A 5 0.34 1.43 5.13
CA VAL A 5 -1.00 1.56 4.57
C VAL A 5 -1.31 0.32 3.73
N ASP A 6 -2.46 -0.31 4.00
CA ASP A 6 -2.92 -1.46 3.25
C ASP A 6 -3.27 -1.07 1.81
N THR A 7 -3.01 -1.98 0.88
CA THR A 7 -3.35 -1.83 -0.54
C THR A 7 -4.81 -1.42 -0.74
N ASN A 8 -5.72 -1.96 0.08
CA ASN A 8 -7.15 -1.65 -0.03
C ASN A 8 -7.48 -0.19 0.27
N VAL A 9 -6.72 0.46 1.17
CA VAL A 9 -6.91 1.88 1.47
C VAL A 9 -6.61 2.71 0.22
N ILE A 10 -5.54 2.39 -0.48
CA ILE A 10 -5.18 3.06 -1.73
C ILE A 10 -6.26 2.84 -2.80
N LEU A 11 -6.71 1.60 -2.96
CA LEU A 11 -7.74 1.25 -3.95
C LEU A 11 -9.08 1.89 -3.63
N ASP A 12 -9.44 2.02 -2.35
CA ASP A 12 -10.68 2.68 -1.94
C ASP A 12 -10.73 4.11 -2.46
N VAL A 13 -9.61 4.82 -2.39
CA VAL A 13 -9.51 6.20 -2.89
C VAL A 13 -9.49 6.23 -4.41
N LEU A 14 -8.64 5.41 -5.04
CA LEU A 14 -8.50 5.40 -6.50
C LEU A 14 -9.75 4.94 -7.22
N CYS A 15 -10.47 3.97 -6.65
CA CYS A 15 -11.70 3.42 -7.23
C CYS A 15 -12.96 4.10 -6.70
N ASN A 16 -12.82 5.08 -5.80
CA ASN A 16 -13.92 5.79 -5.18
C ASN A 16 -14.99 4.82 -4.63
N ARG A 17 -14.54 3.83 -3.83
CA ARG A 17 -15.44 2.79 -3.29
C ARG A 17 -16.41 3.40 -2.27
N PRO A 18 -17.74 3.35 -2.50
CA PRO A 18 -18.71 4.16 -1.72
C PRO A 18 -18.68 3.90 -0.21
N GLU A 19 -18.45 2.65 0.20
CA GLU A 19 -18.49 2.29 1.62
C GLU A 19 -17.25 2.73 2.40
N PHE A 20 -16.12 2.90 1.71
CA PHE A 20 -14.82 3.04 2.36
C PHE A 20 -14.08 4.33 1.99
N VAL A 21 -14.46 5.00 0.89
CA VAL A 21 -13.69 6.11 0.35
C VAL A 21 -13.53 7.27 1.35
N GLU A 22 -14.54 7.53 2.16
CA GLU A 22 -14.49 8.64 3.12
C GLU A 22 -13.39 8.42 4.17
N ALA A 23 -13.39 7.25 4.81
CA ALA A 23 -12.39 6.90 5.82
C ALA A 23 -10.99 6.79 5.20
N SER A 24 -10.88 6.12 4.06
CA SER A 24 -9.60 5.92 3.39
C SER A 24 -9.01 7.22 2.85
N SER A 25 -9.86 8.15 2.41
CA SER A 25 -9.42 9.47 1.96
C SER A 25 -8.84 10.30 3.10
N LYS A 26 -9.33 10.13 4.33
CA LYS A 26 -8.76 10.79 5.50
C LYS A 26 -7.33 10.30 5.77
N VAL A 27 -7.11 8.99 5.71
CA VAL A 27 -5.78 8.40 5.86
C VAL A 27 -4.84 8.94 4.80
N TRP A 28 -5.28 8.92 3.54
CA TRP A 28 -4.52 9.46 2.42
C TRP A 28 -4.13 10.92 2.67
N LYS A 29 -5.09 11.74 3.09
CA LYS A 29 -4.88 13.18 3.35
C LYS A 29 -3.83 13.41 4.43
N TYR A 30 -3.90 12.67 5.55
CA TYR A 30 -2.92 12.80 6.62
C TYR A 30 -1.51 12.44 6.15
N CYS A 31 -1.38 11.45 5.27
CA CYS A 31 -0.10 11.10 4.69
C CYS A 31 0.38 12.17 3.69
N GLU A 32 -0.53 12.70 2.88
CA GLU A 32 -0.21 13.72 1.88
C GLU A 32 0.32 15.00 2.51
N VAL A 33 -0.22 15.40 3.65
CA VAL A 33 0.20 16.64 4.36
C VAL A 33 1.25 16.37 5.44
N ASP A 34 1.85 15.18 5.46
CA ASP A 34 2.93 14.78 6.38
C ASP A 34 2.56 14.80 7.86
N GLN A 35 1.28 14.71 8.19
CA GLN A 35 0.86 14.54 9.58
C GLN A 35 1.09 13.10 10.06
N ILE A 36 1.07 12.15 9.13
CA ILE A 36 1.40 10.75 9.35
C ILE A 36 2.46 10.37 8.34
N GLU A 37 3.48 9.65 8.77
CA GLU A 37 4.49 9.08 7.87
C GLU A 37 3.95 7.78 7.30
N GLY A 38 3.40 7.86 6.07
CA GLY A 38 2.75 6.75 5.40
C GLY A 38 3.73 5.93 4.56
N TYR A 39 3.66 4.62 4.74
CA TYR A 39 4.44 3.65 3.98
C TYR A 39 3.50 2.71 3.24
N ILE A 40 3.94 2.21 2.09
CA ILE A 40 3.26 1.12 1.38
C ILE A 40 4.27 0.02 1.07
N SER A 41 3.78 -1.22 1.01
CA SER A 41 4.61 -2.34 0.59
C SER A 41 4.98 -2.20 -0.88
N ALA A 42 6.21 -2.56 -1.23
CA ALA A 42 6.63 -2.64 -2.63
C ALA A 42 5.71 -3.57 -3.43
N LEU A 43 5.15 -4.59 -2.79
CA LEU A 43 4.19 -5.50 -3.42
C LEU A 43 2.88 -4.80 -3.81
N SER A 44 2.48 -3.78 -3.05
CA SER A 44 1.22 -3.05 -3.32
C SER A 44 1.24 -2.33 -4.66
N VAL A 45 2.39 -1.81 -5.09
CA VAL A 45 2.48 -1.03 -6.33
C VAL A 45 2.11 -1.87 -7.56
N PRO A 46 2.75 -3.01 -7.84
CA PRO A 46 2.35 -3.84 -8.99
C PRO A 46 0.94 -4.42 -8.84
N ASN A 47 0.49 -4.71 -7.62
CA ASN A 47 -0.87 -5.18 -7.39
C ASN A 47 -1.91 -4.15 -7.80
N ILE A 48 -1.70 -2.88 -7.43
CA ILE A 48 -2.59 -1.77 -7.80
C ILE A 48 -2.63 -1.61 -9.32
N VAL A 49 -1.46 -1.61 -9.97
CA VAL A 49 -1.37 -1.50 -11.42
C VAL A 49 -2.12 -2.65 -12.11
N TYR A 50 -1.97 -3.86 -11.61
CA TYR A 50 -2.65 -5.02 -12.15
C TYR A 50 -4.18 -4.91 -12.03
N ILE A 51 -4.67 -4.52 -10.84
CA ILE A 51 -6.11 -4.38 -10.59
C ILE A 51 -6.72 -3.32 -11.49
N LEU A 52 -6.02 -2.22 -11.73
CA LEU A 52 -6.50 -1.10 -12.54
C LEU A 52 -6.10 -1.18 -14.02
N ARG A 53 -5.52 -2.30 -14.46
CA ARG A 53 -4.90 -2.42 -15.79
C ARG A 53 -5.80 -2.06 -16.97
N LYS A 54 -7.11 -2.25 -16.83
CA LYS A 54 -8.06 -1.96 -17.91
C LYS A 54 -8.31 -0.46 -18.08
N GLU A 55 -8.11 0.32 -17.04
CA GLU A 55 -8.29 1.77 -17.05
C GLU A 55 -6.98 2.53 -17.26
N LEU A 56 -5.84 1.82 -17.30
CA LEU A 56 -4.53 2.44 -17.37
C LEU A 56 -3.89 2.30 -18.75
N THR A 57 -3.41 3.44 -19.28
CA THR A 57 -2.44 3.46 -20.36
C THR A 57 -1.03 3.45 -19.77
N PRO A 58 0.03 3.20 -20.55
CA PRO A 58 1.40 3.30 -20.02
C PRO A 58 1.70 4.64 -19.38
N GLN A 59 1.21 5.75 -19.96
CA GLN A 59 1.41 7.08 -19.42
C GLN A 59 0.67 7.29 -18.10
N LYS A 60 -0.57 6.81 -18.01
CA LYS A 60 -1.35 6.89 -16.77
C LYS A 60 -0.75 6.03 -15.68
N THR A 61 -0.18 4.88 -16.03
CA THR A 61 0.51 4.00 -15.09
C THR A 61 1.71 4.72 -14.48
N GLU A 62 2.52 5.36 -15.31
CA GLU A 62 3.68 6.12 -14.84
C GLU A 62 3.26 7.24 -13.89
N GLN A 63 2.23 8.01 -14.25
CA GLN A 63 1.71 9.09 -13.42
C GLN A 63 1.19 8.59 -12.08
N LEU A 64 0.49 7.46 -12.08
CA LEU A 64 -0.05 6.86 -10.87
C LEU A 64 1.07 6.42 -9.92
N ILE A 65 2.09 5.75 -10.45
CA ILE A 65 3.24 5.30 -9.66
C ILE A 65 3.98 6.51 -9.07
N GLN A 66 4.19 7.55 -9.87
CA GLN A 66 4.83 8.79 -9.41
C GLN A 66 4.03 9.43 -8.28
N GLN A 67 2.71 9.51 -8.40
CA GLN A 67 1.85 10.09 -7.38
C GLN A 67 1.93 9.30 -6.07
N ILE A 68 1.78 7.98 -6.15
CA ILE A 68 1.80 7.10 -4.98
C ILE A 68 3.16 7.19 -4.27
N THR A 69 4.25 7.13 -5.02
CA THR A 69 5.60 7.14 -4.44
C THR A 69 6.03 8.52 -3.95
N MET A 70 5.34 9.57 -4.36
CA MET A 70 5.56 10.90 -3.81
C MET A 70 4.91 11.06 -2.43
N ILE A 71 3.73 10.47 -2.24
CA ILE A 71 2.95 10.59 -1.00
C ILE A 71 3.39 9.56 0.05
N PHE A 72 3.64 8.33 -0.39
CA PHE A 72 3.97 7.22 0.49
C PHE A 72 5.41 6.76 0.25
N LYS A 73 6.09 6.37 1.33
CA LYS A 73 7.39 5.73 1.24
C LYS A 73 7.19 4.25 0.96
N VAL A 74 8.01 3.69 0.08
CA VAL A 74 7.89 2.27 -0.29
C VAL A 74 8.78 1.42 0.60
N VAL A 75 8.20 0.38 1.20
CA VAL A 75 8.94 -0.60 1.99
C VAL A 75 9.31 -1.77 1.11
N ASP A 76 10.61 -2.06 1.02
CA ASP A 76 11.11 -3.18 0.25
C ASP A 76 10.50 -4.50 0.71
N LEU A 77 10.30 -5.42 -0.23
CA LEU A 77 9.93 -6.79 0.06
C LEU A 77 11.21 -7.61 0.09
N LYS A 78 11.63 -8.04 1.29
CA LYS A 78 12.86 -8.81 1.47
C LYS A 78 12.58 -10.30 1.53
N SER A 79 13.57 -11.11 1.19
CA SER A 79 13.46 -12.56 1.29
C SER A 79 13.15 -13.01 2.73
N THR A 80 13.66 -12.28 3.73
CA THR A 80 13.36 -12.55 5.14
C THR A 80 11.89 -12.33 5.47
N ASP A 81 11.25 -11.32 4.86
CA ASP A 81 9.81 -11.08 5.02
C ASP A 81 9.00 -12.25 4.48
N LEU A 82 9.38 -12.76 3.30
CA LEU A 82 8.70 -13.89 2.67
C LEU A 82 8.74 -15.15 3.54
N LYS A 83 9.90 -15.43 4.11
CA LYS A 83 10.11 -16.60 4.96
C LYS A 83 9.39 -16.48 6.29
N ALA A 84 9.51 -15.32 6.95
CA ALA A 84 8.86 -15.08 8.23
C ALA A 84 7.33 -15.12 8.09
N ALA A 85 6.80 -14.54 7.04
CA ALA A 85 5.36 -14.54 6.78
C ALA A 85 4.83 -15.95 6.53
N ALA A 86 5.61 -16.80 5.85
CA ALA A 86 5.22 -18.20 5.60
C ALA A 86 5.08 -18.99 6.89
N GLU A 87 5.86 -18.67 7.93
CA GLU A 87 5.81 -19.35 9.21
C GLU A 87 4.65 -18.90 10.09
N MET A 88 4.20 -17.65 9.92
CA MET A 88 3.23 -17.06 10.84
C MET A 88 1.81 -16.95 10.31
N PHE A 89 1.60 -17.06 8.98
CA PHE A 89 0.25 -16.86 8.45
C PHE A 89 -0.67 -18.07 8.74
N SER A 90 -1.95 -17.77 8.93
CA SER A 90 -2.96 -18.79 9.14
C SER A 90 -4.03 -18.81 8.04
N SER A 91 -4.34 -17.66 7.45
CA SER A 91 -5.39 -17.55 6.43
C SER A 91 -5.01 -16.63 5.27
N ASP A 92 -4.19 -15.60 5.50
CA ASP A 92 -3.83 -14.62 4.46
C ASP A 92 -2.34 -14.33 4.50
N TYR A 93 -1.62 -14.88 3.51
CA TYR A 93 -0.17 -14.72 3.39
C TYR A 93 0.21 -13.26 3.12
N GLU A 94 -0.57 -12.55 2.31
CA GLU A 94 -0.28 -11.15 1.99
C GLU A 94 -0.37 -10.26 3.22
N ASP A 95 -1.38 -10.49 4.09
CA ASP A 95 -1.48 -9.79 5.37
C ASP A 95 -0.27 -10.08 6.26
N ALA A 96 0.17 -11.34 6.31
CA ALA A 96 1.36 -11.72 7.07
C ALA A 96 2.62 -11.03 6.55
N LEU A 97 2.76 -10.90 5.23
CA LEU A 97 3.87 -10.14 4.62
C LEU A 97 3.86 -8.69 5.07
N GLN A 98 2.70 -8.04 5.03
CA GLN A 98 2.58 -6.65 5.45
C GLN A 98 2.89 -6.49 6.93
N MET A 99 2.49 -7.43 7.78
CA MET A 99 2.84 -7.42 9.20
C MET A 99 4.35 -7.50 9.41
N CYS A 100 5.04 -8.35 8.67
CA CYS A 100 6.49 -8.47 8.74
C CYS A 100 7.19 -7.18 8.29
N GLN A 101 6.70 -6.57 7.22
CA GLN A 101 7.24 -5.32 6.73
C GLN A 101 7.00 -4.18 7.73
N ALA A 102 5.80 -4.10 8.30
CA ALA A 102 5.46 -3.09 9.30
C ALA A 102 6.35 -3.23 10.54
N SER A 103 6.55 -4.45 11.01
CA SER A 103 7.43 -4.74 12.14
C SER A 103 8.86 -4.27 11.87
N ARG A 104 9.37 -4.52 10.66
CA ARG A 104 10.74 -4.16 10.29
C ARG A 104 10.97 -2.66 10.28
N ILE A 105 9.98 -1.86 9.89
CA ILE A 105 10.07 -0.39 9.89
C ILE A 105 9.56 0.23 11.18
N LYS A 106 9.10 -0.59 12.13
CA LYS A 106 8.54 -0.15 13.41
C LYS A 106 7.28 0.72 13.27
N ALA A 107 6.45 0.31 12.33
CA ALA A 107 5.15 0.94 12.12
C ALA A 107 4.07 0.28 12.99
#